data_ab854522540eddd75799cc579b26b0b4
#
_entry.id   ab854522540eddd75799cc579b26b0b4
#
_cell.length_a   1.000
_cell.length_b   1.000
_cell.length_c   1.000
_cell.angle_alpha   90.00
_cell.angle_beta   90.00
_cell.angle_gamma   90.00
#
_symmetry.space_group_name_H-M   'P 1'
#
loop_
_entity.id
_entity.type
_entity.pdbx_description
1 polymer ?
#
loop_
_entity_poly.entity_id
_entity_poly.type
_entity_poly.pdbx_seq_one_letter_code
_entity_poly.pdbx_strand_id
1 'polypeptide(L)'
;MSCITVNIKRLDPTVELPKYAHPTDAGLDLRSNEDCVLKPLERRLVSTGLAIALPDGYAGFVQPRSGLAIKQGLSIVNTPGLIDAHYRGELKVILINLDPTNDIHINKGDRIAQLVIQEVPTVNLIEVEELNKTDRGNGGFGSSGVA
;
A
#
# COMPACT_ATOMS: atom_id res chain seq x y z
N MET A 1 -3.94 -5.01 23.37
CA MET A 1 -3.73 -4.44 22.02
C MET A 1 -4.38 -3.07 21.95
N SER A 2 -3.67 -2.10 21.43
CA SER A 2 -4.26 -0.79 21.16
C SER A 2 -5.12 -0.87 19.89
N CYS A 3 -6.23 -0.14 19.91
CA CYS A 3 -7.14 -0.03 18.77
C CYS A 3 -7.34 1.46 18.48
N ILE A 4 -7.25 1.83 17.23
CA ILE A 4 -7.53 3.20 16.78
C ILE A 4 -8.79 3.23 15.95
N THR A 5 -9.46 4.37 15.93
CA THR A 5 -10.63 4.59 15.09
C THR A 5 -10.21 5.34 13.83
N VAL A 6 -10.59 4.81 12.68
CA VAL A 6 -10.40 5.45 11.38
C VAL A 6 -11.79 5.66 10.77
N ASN A 7 -12.14 6.90 10.48
CA ASN A 7 -13.37 7.20 9.78
C ASN A 7 -13.21 6.86 8.31
N ILE A 8 -14.22 6.22 7.74
CA ILE A 8 -14.22 5.80 6.34
C ILE A 8 -15.53 6.22 5.67
N LYS A 9 -15.44 6.68 4.44
CA LYS A 9 -16.58 7.05 3.61
C LYS A 9 -16.61 6.17 2.37
N ARG A 10 -17.77 5.60 2.08
CA ARG A 10 -18.02 4.99 0.77
C ARG A 10 -18.41 6.05 -0.23
N LEU A 11 -17.62 6.21 -1.28
CA LEU A 11 -17.93 7.11 -2.40
C LEU A 11 -18.92 6.45 -3.37
N ASP A 12 -18.95 5.13 -3.36
CA ASP A 12 -19.91 4.29 -4.06
C ASP A 12 -20.62 3.42 -3.01
N PRO A 13 -21.96 3.52 -2.86
CA PRO A 13 -22.69 2.77 -1.84
C PRO A 13 -22.67 1.25 -2.06
N THR A 14 -22.29 0.78 -3.23
CA THR A 14 -22.20 -0.66 -3.54
C THR A 14 -20.88 -1.30 -3.07
N VAL A 15 -19.91 -0.50 -2.64
CA VAL A 15 -18.61 -0.98 -2.17
C VAL A 15 -18.72 -1.56 -0.76
N GLU A 16 -18.09 -2.70 -0.52
CA GLU A 16 -17.95 -3.24 0.83
C GLU A 16 -16.88 -2.49 1.60
N LEU A 17 -17.09 -2.33 2.91
CA LEU A 17 -16.04 -1.79 3.79
C LEU A 17 -14.89 -2.78 3.90
N PRO A 18 -13.64 -2.30 3.89
CA PRO A 18 -12.48 -3.16 4.13
C PRO A 18 -12.58 -3.86 5.48
N LYS A 19 -12.10 -5.08 5.52
CA LYS A 19 -12.01 -5.87 6.75
C LYS A 19 -10.78 -6.77 6.72
N TYR A 20 -10.36 -7.18 7.89
CA TYR A 20 -9.30 -8.17 8.02
C TYR A 20 -9.83 -9.54 7.62
N ALA A 21 -9.04 -10.30 6.88
CA ALA A 21 -9.37 -11.68 6.55
C ALA A 21 -9.33 -12.56 7.83
N HIS A 22 -8.37 -12.28 8.72
CA HIS A 22 -8.23 -12.93 10.01
C HIS A 22 -8.05 -11.88 11.13
N PRO A 23 -8.47 -12.15 12.37
CA PRO A 23 -8.50 -11.14 13.45
C PRO A 23 -7.16 -10.46 13.77
N THR A 24 -6.03 -11.12 13.50
CA THR A 24 -4.69 -10.62 13.81
C THR A 24 -3.90 -10.20 12.58
N ASP A 25 -4.53 -10.15 11.41
CA ASP A 25 -3.87 -9.70 10.19
C ASP A 25 -3.48 -8.22 10.29
N ALA A 26 -2.38 -7.86 9.65
CA ALA A 26 -1.91 -6.47 9.60
C ALA A 26 -2.58 -5.67 8.48
N GLY A 27 -3.00 -6.32 7.42
CA GLY A 27 -3.54 -5.68 6.21
C GLY A 27 -5.03 -5.84 6.06
N LEU A 28 -5.70 -4.74 5.76
CA LEU A 28 -7.10 -4.71 5.34
C LEU A 28 -7.17 -4.90 3.83
N ASP A 29 -8.02 -5.80 3.35
CA ASP A 29 -8.17 -6.01 1.91
C ASP A 29 -8.80 -4.79 1.23
N LEU A 30 -8.19 -4.33 0.14
CA LEU A 30 -8.75 -3.34 -0.76
C LEU A 30 -9.22 -4.01 -2.05
N ARG A 31 -10.43 -3.65 -2.49
CA ARG A 31 -11.06 -4.24 -3.67
C ARG A 31 -11.14 -3.23 -4.81
N SER A 32 -11.07 -3.72 -6.03
CA SER A 32 -11.33 -2.91 -7.21
C SER A 32 -12.79 -2.49 -7.26
N ASN A 33 -13.05 -1.24 -7.60
CA ASN A 33 -14.41 -0.73 -7.86
C ASN A 33 -14.72 -0.68 -9.36
N GLU A 34 -13.91 -1.32 -10.17
CA GLU A 34 -14.07 -1.33 -11.62
C GLU A 34 -13.56 -2.64 -12.24
N ASP A 35 -14.08 -2.94 -13.43
CA ASP A 35 -13.54 -3.99 -14.28
C ASP A 35 -12.42 -3.40 -15.15
N CYS A 36 -11.31 -4.08 -15.26
CA CYS A 36 -10.25 -3.68 -16.18
C CYS A 36 -9.36 -4.86 -16.59
N VAL A 37 -8.61 -4.64 -17.65
CA VAL A 37 -7.59 -5.57 -18.12
C VAL A 37 -6.26 -4.83 -18.14
N LEU A 38 -5.25 -5.42 -17.53
CA LEU A 38 -3.87 -4.92 -17.57
C LEU A 38 -3.06 -5.78 -18.54
N LYS A 39 -2.61 -5.19 -19.60
CA LYS A 39 -1.67 -5.85 -20.53
C LYS A 39 -0.29 -5.94 -19.92
N PRO A 40 0.60 -6.80 -20.42
CA PRO A 40 1.97 -6.86 -19.92
C PRO A 40 2.63 -5.49 -19.82
N LEU A 41 3.19 -5.18 -18.65
CA LEU A 41 3.87 -3.92 -18.29
C LEU A 41 2.95 -2.68 -18.23
N GLU A 42 1.65 -2.85 -18.41
CA GLU A 42 0.68 -1.75 -18.30
C GLU A 42 0.45 -1.40 -16.82
N ARG A 43 0.44 -0.10 -16.52
CA ARG A 43 0.00 0.41 -15.22
C ARG A 43 -1.34 1.14 -15.37
N ARG A 44 -2.15 1.07 -14.31
CA ARG A 44 -3.46 1.69 -14.28
C ARG A 44 -3.80 2.18 -12.88
N LEU A 45 -4.38 3.36 -12.79
CA LEU A 45 -4.93 3.91 -11.56
C LEU A 45 -6.32 3.32 -11.34
N VAL A 46 -6.45 2.41 -10.39
CA VAL A 46 -7.69 1.67 -10.13
C VAL A 46 -8.40 2.23 -8.90
N SER A 47 -9.68 2.51 -9.07
CA SER A 47 -10.56 3.06 -8.03
C SER A 47 -10.94 1.99 -7.01
N THR A 48 -11.05 2.38 -5.73
CA THR A 48 -11.59 1.53 -4.66
C THR A 48 -12.99 1.98 -4.20
N GLY A 49 -13.41 3.19 -4.54
CA GLY A 49 -14.66 3.77 -4.08
C GLY A 49 -14.67 4.16 -2.61
N LEU A 50 -13.51 4.31 -1.98
CA LEU A 50 -13.36 4.58 -0.55
C LEU A 50 -12.50 5.82 -0.31
N ALA A 51 -12.82 6.56 0.75
CA ALA A 51 -11.98 7.63 1.29
C ALA A 51 -11.90 7.46 2.81
N ILE A 52 -10.73 7.75 3.38
CA ILE A 52 -10.50 7.59 4.82
C ILE A 52 -9.96 8.86 5.45
N ALA A 53 -10.14 8.97 6.77
CA ALA A 53 -9.54 10.02 7.58
C ALA A 53 -8.71 9.36 8.67
N LEU A 54 -7.40 9.31 8.46
CA LEU A 54 -6.47 8.80 9.46
C LEU A 54 -6.26 9.83 10.56
N PRO A 55 -6.15 9.41 11.82
CA PRO A 55 -5.77 10.33 12.90
C PRO A 55 -4.32 10.80 12.73
N ASP A 56 -4.02 11.99 13.28
CA ASP A 56 -2.65 12.51 13.30
C ASP A 56 -1.71 11.50 13.96
N GLY A 57 -0.50 11.39 13.43
CA GLY A 57 0.49 10.43 13.91
C GLY A 57 0.40 9.05 13.26
N TYR A 58 -0.53 8.86 12.32
CA TYR A 58 -0.71 7.59 11.59
C TYR A 58 -0.60 7.81 10.09
N ALA A 59 -0.19 6.77 9.39
CA ALA A 59 -0.18 6.73 7.93
C ALA A 59 -0.74 5.40 7.43
N GLY A 60 -1.27 5.41 6.22
CA GLY A 60 -1.68 4.20 5.53
C GLY A 60 -0.65 3.82 4.48
N PHE A 61 -0.43 2.53 4.31
CA PHE A 61 0.48 1.98 3.30
C PHE A 61 -0.28 0.96 2.47
N VAL A 62 -0.36 1.22 1.17
CA VAL A 62 -1.02 0.32 0.22
C VAL A 62 0.02 -0.60 -0.37
N GLN A 63 -0.16 -1.90 -0.17
CA GLN A 63 0.81 -2.93 -0.54
C GLN A 63 0.18 -3.99 -1.44
N PRO A 64 0.99 -4.65 -2.29
CA PRO A 64 0.51 -5.78 -3.07
C PRO A 64 0.14 -6.97 -2.18
N ARG A 65 -0.69 -7.85 -2.72
CA ARG A 65 -1.00 -9.13 -2.10
C ARG A 65 -0.05 -10.18 -2.65
N SER A 66 0.58 -10.94 -1.75
CA SER A 66 1.61 -11.92 -2.11
C SER A 66 1.12 -12.98 -3.10
N GLY A 67 -0.11 -13.45 -2.94
CA GLY A 67 -0.68 -14.46 -3.83
C GLY A 67 -0.83 -13.98 -5.28
N LEU A 68 -1.31 -12.77 -5.48
CA LEU A 68 -1.43 -12.18 -6.81
C LEU A 68 -0.07 -11.84 -7.41
N ALA A 69 0.86 -11.39 -6.57
CA ALA A 69 2.23 -11.09 -6.99
C ALA A 69 2.92 -12.33 -7.57
N ILE A 70 2.88 -13.46 -6.87
CA ILE A 70 3.57 -14.68 -7.32
C ILE A 70 2.86 -15.39 -8.45
N LYS A 71 1.51 -15.42 -8.43
CA LYS A 71 0.75 -16.17 -9.43
C LYS A 71 0.57 -15.43 -10.74
N GLN A 72 0.41 -14.11 -10.70
CA GLN A 72 0.07 -13.32 -11.88
C GLN A 72 1.07 -12.19 -12.16
N GLY A 73 1.98 -11.90 -11.26
CA GLY A 73 2.88 -10.76 -11.42
C GLY A 73 2.19 -9.41 -11.19
N LEU A 74 1.05 -9.39 -10.50
CA LEU A 74 0.37 -8.13 -10.16
C LEU A 74 1.11 -7.42 -9.03
N SER A 75 1.49 -6.17 -9.26
CA SER A 75 2.17 -5.34 -8.27
C SER A 75 1.60 -3.92 -8.26
N ILE A 76 2.20 -3.07 -7.48
CA ILE A 76 1.84 -1.65 -7.33
C ILE A 76 3.09 -0.84 -7.61
N VAL A 77 2.97 0.14 -8.53
CA VAL A 77 4.14 0.90 -9.03
C VAL A 77 4.88 1.62 -7.91
N ASN A 78 4.15 2.24 -6.99
CA ASN A 78 4.72 3.04 -5.89
C ASN A 78 4.71 2.32 -4.54
N THR A 79 4.70 0.98 -4.54
CA THR A 79 4.61 0.24 -3.28
C THR A 79 5.79 0.51 -2.35
N PRO A 80 5.55 0.72 -1.04
CA PRO A 80 4.25 0.91 -0.42
C PRO A 80 3.66 2.28 -0.74
N GLY A 81 2.42 2.33 -1.26
CA GLY A 81 1.73 3.58 -1.55
C GLY A 81 1.36 4.32 -0.27
N LEU A 82 1.84 5.55 -0.11
CA LEU A 82 1.68 6.31 1.12
C LEU A 82 0.37 7.09 1.14
N ILE A 83 -0.41 6.90 2.20
CA ILE A 83 -1.63 7.67 2.49
C ILE A 83 -1.36 8.52 3.73
N ASP A 84 -1.29 9.83 3.53
CA ASP A 84 -1.07 10.79 4.63
C ASP A 84 -2.33 10.99 5.47
N ALA A 85 -2.15 11.38 6.74
CA ALA A 85 -3.25 11.54 7.68
C ALA A 85 -4.31 12.53 7.19
N HIS A 86 -3.92 13.60 6.53
CA HIS A 86 -4.83 14.66 6.05
C HIS A 86 -5.31 14.46 4.61
N TYR A 87 -4.92 13.37 3.94
CA TYR A 87 -5.47 13.05 2.63
C TYR A 87 -6.94 12.65 2.75
N ARG A 88 -7.82 13.30 1.99
CA ARG A 88 -9.27 13.05 1.99
C ARG A 88 -9.81 12.58 0.65
N GLY A 89 -8.93 12.42 -0.33
CA GLY A 89 -9.31 11.93 -1.64
C GLY A 89 -9.60 10.42 -1.64
N GLU A 90 -10.08 9.96 -2.76
CA GLU A 90 -10.32 8.53 -2.95
C GLU A 90 -9.03 7.72 -2.84
N LEU A 91 -9.12 6.57 -2.18
CA LEU A 91 -8.04 5.59 -2.21
C LEU A 91 -8.02 4.92 -3.58
N LYS A 92 -6.94 5.13 -4.31
CA LYS A 92 -6.72 4.52 -5.62
C LYS A 92 -5.42 3.76 -5.60
N VAL A 93 -5.36 2.69 -6.38
CA VAL A 93 -4.20 1.80 -6.42
C VAL A 93 -3.59 1.86 -7.82
N ILE A 94 -2.29 2.16 -7.88
CA ILE A 94 -1.54 2.19 -9.14
C ILE A 94 -1.04 0.78 -9.43
N LEU A 95 -1.89 -0.04 -10.04
CA LEU A 95 -1.56 -1.41 -10.38
C LEU A 95 -0.65 -1.49 -11.60
N ILE A 96 0.20 -2.50 -11.62
CA ILE A 96 1.04 -2.84 -12.76
C ILE A 96 1.06 -4.34 -12.96
N ASN A 97 1.00 -4.77 -14.23
CA ASN A 97 1.17 -6.15 -14.64
C ASN A 97 2.65 -6.38 -14.98
N LEU A 98 3.35 -7.13 -14.14
CA LEU A 98 4.76 -7.48 -14.35
C LEU A 98 4.93 -8.83 -15.08
N ASP A 99 3.83 -9.49 -15.48
CA ASP A 99 3.94 -10.66 -16.32
C ASP A 99 4.38 -10.25 -17.73
N PRO A 100 5.36 -10.93 -18.32
CA PRO A 100 5.88 -10.51 -19.64
C PRO A 100 4.97 -10.86 -20.82
N THR A 101 4.01 -11.77 -20.65
CA THR A 101 3.23 -12.31 -21.77
C THR A 101 1.73 -12.33 -21.55
N ASN A 102 1.24 -12.46 -20.31
CA ASN A 102 -0.19 -12.66 -20.04
C ASN A 102 -0.86 -11.39 -19.56
N ASP A 103 -2.08 -11.15 -20.02
CA ASP A 103 -2.95 -10.12 -19.49
C ASP A 103 -3.43 -10.51 -18.09
N ILE A 104 -3.72 -9.50 -17.25
CA ILE A 104 -4.37 -9.69 -15.96
C ILE A 104 -5.77 -9.10 -16.04
N HIS A 105 -6.78 -9.92 -15.78
CA HIS A 105 -8.18 -9.50 -15.73
C HIS A 105 -8.58 -9.21 -14.30
N ILE A 106 -9.10 -8.00 -14.07
CA ILE A 106 -9.59 -7.56 -12.76
C ILE A 106 -11.07 -7.26 -12.89
N ASN A 107 -11.86 -7.88 -12.02
CA ASN A 107 -13.29 -7.64 -11.93
C ASN A 107 -13.60 -6.76 -10.72
N LYS A 108 -14.64 -5.95 -10.83
CA LYS A 108 -15.15 -5.20 -9.67
C LYS A 108 -15.40 -6.16 -8.51
N GLY A 109 -14.89 -5.80 -7.34
CA GLY A 109 -14.96 -6.63 -6.14
C GLY A 109 -13.74 -7.51 -5.89
N ASP A 110 -12.85 -7.67 -6.86
CA ASP A 110 -11.61 -8.42 -6.66
C ASP A 110 -10.72 -7.72 -5.66
N ARG A 111 -10.08 -8.50 -4.78
CA ARG A 111 -9.09 -8.01 -3.84
C ARG A 111 -7.78 -7.77 -4.58
N ILE A 112 -7.39 -6.50 -4.72
CA ILE A 112 -6.25 -6.08 -5.54
C ILE A 112 -5.04 -5.58 -4.74
N ALA A 113 -5.25 -5.28 -3.47
CA ALA A 113 -4.22 -4.69 -2.61
C ALA A 113 -4.59 -4.91 -1.15
N GLN A 114 -3.70 -4.49 -0.26
CA GLN A 114 -3.97 -4.46 1.17
C GLN A 114 -3.51 -3.13 1.75
N LEU A 115 -4.27 -2.63 2.73
CA LEU A 115 -3.99 -1.39 3.44
C LEU A 115 -3.48 -1.70 4.83
N VAL A 116 -2.28 -1.24 5.14
CA VAL A 116 -1.68 -1.34 6.49
C VAL A 116 -1.64 0.05 7.09
N ILE A 117 -2.16 0.20 8.31
CA ILE A 117 -2.14 1.47 9.03
C ILE A 117 -1.11 1.37 10.15
N GLN A 118 -0.18 2.31 10.18
CA GLN A 118 0.93 2.31 11.13
C GLN A 118 1.05 3.67 11.81
N GLU A 119 1.49 3.66 13.05
CA GLU A 119 1.93 4.85 13.74
C GLU A 119 3.24 5.34 13.12
N VAL A 120 3.33 6.65 12.86
CA VAL A 120 4.52 7.26 12.28
C VAL A 120 4.92 8.48 13.11
N PRO A 121 6.19 8.61 13.48
CA PRO A 121 6.65 9.76 14.24
C PRO A 121 6.74 11.00 13.35
N THR A 122 6.54 12.17 13.97
CA THR A 122 6.90 13.44 13.35
C THR A 122 8.41 13.64 13.54
N VAL A 123 9.11 13.91 12.45
CA VAL A 123 10.56 14.08 12.46
C VAL A 123 10.91 15.55 12.51
N ASN A 124 11.79 15.91 13.44
CA ASN A 124 12.46 17.22 13.49
C ASN A 124 13.90 17.03 13.00
N LEU A 125 14.22 17.58 11.84
CA LEU A 125 15.54 17.47 11.25
C LEU A 125 16.43 18.62 11.78
N ILE A 126 17.56 18.25 12.37
CA ILE A 126 18.57 19.20 12.84
C ILE A 126 19.83 18.98 12.01
N GLU A 127 20.24 20.01 11.28
CA GLU A 127 21.50 19.95 10.54
C GLU A 127 22.68 19.94 11.51
N VAL A 128 23.62 19.03 11.29
CA VAL A 128 24.88 18.93 12.03
C VAL A 128 26.02 18.82 11.04
N GLU A 129 27.22 19.22 11.45
CA GLU A 129 28.39 19.12 10.56
C GLU A 129 28.88 17.68 10.43
N GLU A 130 28.75 16.89 11.50
CA GLU A 130 29.16 15.49 11.53
C GLU A 130 28.12 14.64 12.23
N LEU A 131 27.92 13.42 11.71
CA LEU A 131 27.10 12.41 12.39
C LEU A 131 27.97 11.63 13.39
N ASN A 132 27.33 11.09 14.43
CA ASN A 132 28.00 10.21 15.37
C ASN A 132 28.58 8.97 14.66
N LYS A 133 29.69 8.45 15.17
CA LYS A 133 30.32 7.26 14.62
C LYS A 133 29.62 5.99 15.07
N THR A 134 29.56 5.00 14.17
CA THR A 134 29.07 3.65 14.47
C THR A 134 30.04 2.62 13.88
N ASP A 135 29.96 1.38 14.35
CA ASP A 135 30.81 0.29 13.84
C ASP A 135 30.54 0.02 12.37
N ARG A 136 29.28 0.17 11.92
CA ARG A 136 28.92 0.03 10.51
C ARG A 136 29.46 1.18 9.65
N GLY A 137 29.53 2.39 10.20
CA GLY A 137 29.96 3.59 9.49
C GLY A 137 29.12 3.84 8.23
N ASN A 138 29.79 4.04 7.12
CA ASN A 138 29.15 4.26 5.82
C ASN A 138 28.90 2.99 5.00
N GLY A 139 29.06 1.81 5.60
CA GLY A 139 28.85 0.53 4.92
C GLY A 139 27.39 0.35 4.48
N GLY A 140 27.22 0.03 3.22
CA GLY A 140 25.92 -0.21 2.60
C GLY A 140 26.09 -0.82 1.22
N PHE A 141 24.99 -0.96 0.49
CA PHE A 141 25.00 -1.45 -0.90
C PHE A 141 25.75 -2.77 -1.09
N GLY A 142 25.53 -3.73 -0.15
CA GLY A 142 26.15 -5.06 -0.21
C GLY A 142 27.51 -5.13 0.46
N SER A 143 27.90 -4.13 1.28
CA SER A 143 29.18 -4.16 2.00
C SER A 143 29.31 -5.35 2.95
N SER A 144 28.20 -5.97 3.38
CA SER A 144 28.19 -7.18 4.21
C SER A 144 28.36 -8.47 3.40
N GLY A 145 28.41 -8.39 2.07
CA GLY A 145 28.50 -9.54 1.19
C GLY A 145 27.16 -10.25 0.95
N VAL A 146 27.20 -11.34 0.20
CA VAL A 146 26.03 -12.14 -0.18
C VAL A 146 25.98 -13.52 0.49
N ALA A 147 26.93 -13.84 1.31
CA ALA A 147 27.02 -15.11 2.02
C ALA A 147 26.84 -14.93 3.52
#